data_f3f6ca14368c3ee9a931c6d911f52b30
#
_entry.id   f3f6ca14368c3ee9a931c6d911f52b30
#
_cell.length_a   1.000
_cell.length_b   1.000
_cell.length_c   1.000
_cell.angle_alpha   90.00
_cell.angle_beta   90.00
_cell.angle_gamma   90.00
#
_symmetry.space_group_name_H-M   'P 1'
#
loop_
_entity.id
_entity.type
_entity.pdbx_description
1 polymer ?
#
loop_
_entity_poly.entity_id
_entity_poly.type
_entity_poly.pdbx_seq_one_letter_code
_entity_poly.pdbx_strand_id
1 'polypeptide(L)'
;MRIKIIKATSKHIKDVGHLFDLYRQFYKYKSNLKASTNYIKQRILNKESTIFICYSKSLEAAGFVQLYETFDSLNINKKLILYDLYVEKKYRRLGYGRKLMLKAKDYAVKK
;
A
#
# COMPACT_ATOMS: atom_id res chain seq x y z
N MET A 1 -6.08 22.01 -2.97
CA MET A 1 -4.90 21.15 -2.74
C MET A 1 -5.15 19.76 -3.27
N ARG A 2 -4.10 19.10 -3.69
CA ARG A 2 -4.20 17.77 -4.28
C ARG A 2 -3.92 16.70 -3.24
N ILE A 3 -4.51 15.52 -3.44
CA ILE A 3 -4.06 14.36 -2.70
C ILE A 3 -2.68 13.97 -3.24
N LYS A 4 -1.90 13.31 -2.40
CA LYS A 4 -0.52 12.98 -2.73
C LYS A 4 -0.33 11.48 -2.65
N ILE A 5 0.19 10.88 -3.72
CA ILE A 5 0.50 9.45 -3.74
C ILE A 5 2.00 9.31 -3.96
N ILE A 6 2.66 8.64 -3.04
CA ILE A 6 4.11 8.46 -3.11
C ILE A 6 4.48 7.02 -2.84
N LYS A 7 5.64 6.63 -3.35
CA LYS A 7 6.20 5.31 -3.05
C LYS A 7 6.70 5.34 -1.61
N ALA A 8 6.24 4.42 -0.80
CA ALA A 8 6.61 4.38 0.61
C ALA A 8 8.06 3.97 0.79
N THR A 9 8.74 4.65 1.69
CA THR A 9 10.12 4.37 2.09
C THR A 9 10.15 4.14 3.59
N SER A 10 11.35 4.00 4.16
CA SER A 10 11.51 3.85 5.60
C SER A 10 10.88 5.00 6.40
N LYS A 11 10.72 6.15 5.76
CA LYS A 11 10.10 7.33 6.41
C LYS A 11 8.59 7.16 6.61
N HIS A 12 7.99 6.20 5.94
CA HIS A 12 6.52 6.02 5.93
C HIS A 12 6.06 4.77 6.66
N ILE A 13 6.98 4.06 7.32
CA ILE A 13 6.65 2.79 7.97
C ILE A 13 5.53 2.95 8.99
N LYS A 14 5.57 3.99 9.80
CA LYS A 14 4.56 4.22 10.82
C LYS A 14 3.18 4.43 10.20
N ASP A 15 3.10 5.26 9.17
CA ASP A 15 1.83 5.56 8.52
C ASP A 15 1.26 4.34 7.79
N VAL A 16 2.10 3.63 7.05
CA VAL A 16 1.65 2.42 6.34
C VAL A 16 1.26 1.34 7.35
N GLY A 17 2.04 1.20 8.42
CA GLY A 17 1.74 0.22 9.47
C GLY A 17 0.37 0.45 10.11
N HIS A 18 0.04 1.71 10.36
CA HIS A 18 -1.27 2.08 10.89
C HIS A 18 -2.39 1.69 9.91
N LEU A 19 -2.24 2.05 8.65
CA LEU A 19 -3.23 1.71 7.62
C LEU A 19 -3.34 0.20 7.43
N PHE A 20 -2.23 -0.51 7.49
CA PHE A 20 -2.22 -1.96 7.36
C PHE A 20 -2.95 -2.62 8.53
N ASP A 21 -2.79 -2.10 9.74
CA ASP A 21 -3.52 -2.61 10.89
C ASP A 21 -5.04 -2.40 10.72
N LEU A 22 -5.45 -1.24 10.21
CA LEU A 22 -6.87 -0.97 9.92
C LEU A 22 -7.39 -1.93 8.83
N TYR A 23 -6.59 -2.18 7.81
CA TYR A 23 -6.92 -3.12 6.74
C TYR A 23 -7.17 -4.51 7.29
N ARG A 24 -6.31 -4.99 8.18
CA ARG A 24 -6.50 -6.29 8.82
C ARG A 24 -7.77 -6.34 9.65
N GLN A 25 -8.07 -5.27 10.37
CA GLN A 25 -9.31 -5.18 11.15
C GLN A 25 -10.54 -5.23 10.25
N PHE A 26 -10.47 -4.63 9.06
CA PHE A 26 -11.54 -4.69 8.09
C PHE A 26 -11.85 -6.15 7.70
N TYR A 27 -10.84 -7.00 7.68
CA TYR A 27 -11.00 -8.44 7.42
C TYR A 27 -11.15 -9.26 8.69
N LYS A 28 -11.59 -8.62 9.79
CA LYS A 28 -11.96 -9.27 11.03
C LYS A 28 -10.79 -9.80 11.85
N TYR A 29 -9.58 -9.35 11.55
CA TYR A 29 -8.43 -9.65 12.40
C TYR A 29 -8.39 -8.68 13.56
N LYS A 30 -7.92 -9.16 14.72
CA LYS A 30 -7.76 -8.32 15.89
C LYS A 30 -6.66 -7.30 15.66
N SER A 31 -6.86 -6.07 16.13
CA SER A 31 -5.82 -5.05 16.05
C SER A 31 -4.54 -5.49 16.73
N ASN A 32 -3.42 -5.29 16.05
CA ASN A 32 -2.10 -5.51 16.61
C ASN A 32 -1.14 -4.57 15.89
N LEU A 33 -1.16 -3.32 16.33
CA LEU A 33 -0.40 -2.26 15.64
C LEU A 33 1.09 -2.56 15.60
N LYS A 34 1.64 -3.12 16.68
CA LYS A 34 3.06 -3.46 16.72
C LYS A 34 3.43 -4.49 15.66
N ALA A 35 2.65 -5.57 15.57
CA ALA A 35 2.91 -6.62 14.59
C ALA A 35 2.68 -6.11 13.17
N SER A 36 1.63 -5.33 12.96
CA SER A 36 1.32 -4.76 11.65
C SER A 36 2.44 -3.84 11.17
N THR A 37 2.92 -2.98 12.05
CA THR A 37 3.99 -2.05 11.71
C THR A 37 5.29 -2.79 11.43
N ASN A 38 5.59 -3.82 12.23
CA ASN A 38 6.80 -4.62 12.04
C ASN A 38 6.76 -5.39 10.71
N TYR A 39 5.60 -5.93 10.35
CA TYR A 39 5.45 -6.61 9.06
C TYR A 39 5.77 -5.67 7.90
N ILE A 40 5.19 -4.48 7.91
CA ILE A 40 5.43 -3.47 6.87
C ILE A 40 6.89 -3.03 6.86
N LYS A 41 7.47 -2.83 8.05
CA LYS A 41 8.87 -2.45 8.17
C LYS A 41 9.78 -3.45 7.45
N GLN A 42 9.55 -4.74 7.67
CA GLN A 42 10.36 -5.76 7.04
C GLN A 42 10.17 -5.81 5.53
N ARG A 43 8.92 -5.63 5.05
CA ARG A 43 8.67 -5.59 3.60
C ARG A 43 9.44 -4.46 2.93
N ILE A 44 9.42 -3.29 3.56
CA ILE A 44 10.10 -2.12 3.01
C ILE A 44 11.62 -2.24 3.08
N LEU A 45 12.16 -2.59 4.26
CA LEU A 45 13.60 -2.66 4.45
C LEU A 45 14.25 -3.77 3.62
N ASN A 46 13.56 -4.89 3.45
CA ASN A 46 14.07 -6.01 2.66
C ASN A 46 13.71 -5.92 1.18
N LYS A 47 13.04 -4.85 0.78
CA LYS A 47 12.61 -4.63 -0.61
C LYS A 47 11.80 -5.81 -1.16
N GLU A 48 10.91 -6.34 -0.33
CA GLU A 48 10.10 -7.50 -0.69
C GLU A 48 8.77 -7.13 -1.33
N SER A 49 8.39 -5.87 -1.23
CA SER A 49 7.17 -5.38 -1.87
C SER A 49 7.36 -3.93 -2.28
N THR A 50 6.42 -3.45 -3.09
CA THR A 50 6.34 -2.04 -3.44
C THR A 50 5.04 -1.51 -2.88
N ILE A 51 5.11 -0.44 -2.11
CA ILE A 51 3.95 0.15 -1.46
C ILE A 51 3.82 1.61 -1.89
N PHE A 52 2.61 1.98 -2.29
CA PHE A 52 2.28 3.39 -2.50
C PHE A 52 1.32 3.81 -1.40
N ILE A 53 1.58 4.96 -0.81
CA ILE A 53 0.74 5.53 0.23
C ILE A 53 0.11 6.82 -0.28
N CYS A 54 -1.15 7.02 0.07
CA CYS A 54 -1.90 8.20 -0.33
C CYS A 54 -2.14 9.08 0.89
N TYR A 55 -1.81 10.36 0.74
CA TYR A 55 -2.08 11.36 1.77
C TYR A 55 -3.20 12.28 1.32
N SER A 56 -4.08 12.61 2.25
CA SER A 56 -5.19 13.52 1.99
C SER A 56 -4.68 14.95 1.79
N LYS A 57 -5.60 15.85 1.45
CA LYS A 57 -5.28 17.27 1.31
C LYS A 57 -4.74 17.87 2.60
N SER A 58 -5.13 17.31 3.74
CA SER A 58 -4.63 17.76 5.06
C SER A 58 -3.40 16.97 5.51
N LEU A 59 -2.79 16.20 4.60
CA LEU A 59 -1.58 15.42 4.84
C LEU A 59 -1.75 14.28 5.84
N GLU A 60 -2.98 13.76 5.96
CA GLU A 60 -3.23 12.56 6.74
C GLU A 60 -3.11 11.32 5.86
N ALA A 61 -2.57 10.24 6.42
CA ALA A 61 -2.48 8.97 5.71
C ALA A 61 -3.89 8.43 5.44
N ALA A 62 -4.25 8.34 4.17
CA ALA A 62 -5.62 8.00 3.77
C ALA A 62 -5.78 6.60 3.22
N GLY A 63 -4.74 6.04 2.63
CA GLY A 63 -4.82 4.71 2.05
C GLY A 63 -3.49 4.24 1.51
N PHE A 64 -3.45 2.96 1.16
CA PHE A 64 -2.24 2.37 0.60
C PHE A 64 -2.58 1.26 -0.38
N VAL A 65 -1.61 0.92 -1.22
CA VAL A 65 -1.66 -0.25 -2.08
C VAL A 65 -0.32 -0.95 -1.98
N GLN A 66 -0.34 -2.28 -1.91
CA GLN A 66 0.89 -3.07 -1.84
C GLN A 66 0.94 -4.07 -2.98
N LEU A 67 2.08 -4.09 -3.66
CA LEU A 67 2.35 -4.99 -4.77
C LEU A 67 3.47 -5.93 -4.37
N TYR A 68 3.28 -7.22 -4.65
CA TYR A 68 4.34 -8.21 -4.47
C TYR A 68 4.87 -8.63 -5.82
N GLU A 69 6.18 -8.82 -5.90
CA GLU A 69 6.81 -9.35 -7.09
C GLU A 69 6.73 -10.87 -7.03
N THR A 70 6.38 -11.48 -8.17
CA THR A 70 6.37 -12.93 -8.28
C THR A 70 6.96 -13.33 -9.62
N PHE A 71 7.11 -14.63 -9.83
CA PHE A 71 7.67 -15.15 -11.06
C PHE A 71 6.56 -15.65 -11.96
N ASP A 72 6.71 -15.37 -13.25
CA ASP A 72 5.79 -15.83 -14.29
C ASP A 72 6.58 -16.84 -15.15
N SER A 73 6.42 -18.10 -14.82
CA SER A 73 7.23 -19.17 -15.44
C SER A 73 6.97 -19.30 -16.95
N LEU A 74 5.72 -19.18 -17.36
CA LEU A 74 5.37 -19.33 -18.77
C LEU A 74 5.98 -18.25 -19.65
N ASN A 75 6.06 -17.04 -19.14
CA ASN A 75 6.66 -15.92 -19.88
C ASN A 75 8.13 -15.71 -19.54
N ILE A 76 8.68 -16.54 -18.67
CA ILE A 76 10.09 -16.52 -18.27
C ILE A 76 10.51 -15.13 -17.77
N ASN A 77 9.70 -14.54 -16.92
CA ASN A 77 10.02 -13.24 -16.35
C ASN A 77 9.33 -13.06 -15.00
N LYS A 78 9.42 -11.87 -14.44
CA LYS A 78 8.76 -11.50 -13.19
C LYS A 78 7.52 -10.68 -13.50
N LYS A 79 6.60 -10.68 -12.56
CA LYS A 79 5.42 -9.81 -12.63
C LYS A 79 5.07 -9.29 -11.25
N LEU A 80 4.32 -8.20 -11.23
CA LEU A 80 3.84 -7.60 -9.99
C LEU A 80 2.37 -7.93 -9.81
N ILE A 81 2.02 -8.33 -8.58
CA ILE A 81 0.64 -8.62 -8.22
C ILE A 81 0.17 -7.59 -7.20
N LEU A 82 -0.94 -6.92 -7.49
CA LEU A 82 -1.59 -6.07 -6.51
C LEU A 82 -2.24 -6.99 -5.49
N TYR A 83 -1.78 -6.93 -4.26
CA TYR A 83 -2.21 -7.84 -3.22
C TYR A 83 -3.09 -7.19 -2.17
N ASP A 84 -2.72 -6.00 -1.73
CA ASP A 84 -3.45 -5.28 -0.68
C ASP A 84 -3.81 -3.89 -1.16
N LEU A 85 -5.05 -3.50 -0.90
CA LEU A 85 -5.54 -2.15 -1.21
C LEU A 85 -6.52 -1.76 -0.11
N TYR A 86 -6.28 -0.62 0.53
CA TYR A 86 -7.14 -0.14 1.58
C TYR A 86 -7.21 1.38 1.60
N VAL A 87 -8.40 1.91 1.77
CA VAL A 87 -8.63 3.34 1.98
C VAL A 87 -9.41 3.49 3.28
N GLU A 88 -8.93 4.33 4.17
CA GLU A 88 -9.59 4.56 5.45
C GLU A 88 -11.02 5.05 5.24
N LYS A 89 -11.93 4.62 6.11
CA LYS A 89 -13.36 4.82 5.95
C LYS A 89 -13.75 6.27 5.61
N LYS A 90 -13.20 7.23 6.31
CA LYS A 90 -13.57 8.65 6.11
C LYS A 90 -13.09 9.23 4.78
N TYR A 91 -12.22 8.51 4.08
CA TYR A 91 -11.72 8.96 2.78
C TYR A 91 -12.29 8.16 1.61
N ARG A 92 -13.23 7.26 1.86
CA ARG A 92 -13.84 6.45 0.80
C ARG A 92 -14.80 7.29 -0.03
N ARG A 93 -15.06 6.81 -1.26
CA ARG A 93 -15.95 7.46 -2.22
C ARG A 93 -15.44 8.82 -2.70
N LEU A 94 -14.14 9.08 -2.52
CA LEU A 94 -13.50 10.31 -3.00
C LEU A 94 -12.52 10.02 -4.14
N GLY A 95 -12.47 8.77 -4.62
CA GLY A 95 -11.61 8.40 -5.71
C GLY A 95 -10.18 8.01 -5.32
N TYR A 96 -9.87 7.93 -4.04
CA TYR A 96 -8.52 7.59 -3.58
C TYR A 96 -8.11 6.18 -3.98
N GLY A 97 -9.01 5.21 -3.81
CA GLY A 97 -8.74 3.82 -4.18
C GLY A 97 -8.42 3.69 -5.65
N ARG A 98 -9.21 4.37 -6.49
CA ARG A 98 -8.98 4.36 -7.93
C ARG A 98 -7.63 4.95 -8.29
N LYS A 99 -7.25 6.06 -7.65
CA LYS A 99 -5.97 6.70 -7.92
C LYS A 99 -4.80 5.83 -7.48
N LEU A 100 -4.94 5.12 -6.37
CA LEU A 100 -3.94 4.17 -5.92
C LEU A 100 -3.80 3.02 -6.91
N MET A 101 -4.90 2.49 -7.41
CA MET A 101 -4.88 1.40 -8.40
C MET A 101 -4.22 1.85 -9.71
N LEU A 102 -4.54 3.06 -10.17
CA LEU A 102 -3.94 3.61 -11.38
C LEU A 102 -2.43 3.82 -11.21
N LYS A 103 -2.01 4.27 -10.03
CA LYS A 103 -0.59 4.45 -9.74
C LYS A 103 0.13 3.11 -9.75
N ALA A 104 -0.48 2.09 -9.15
CA ALA A 104 0.09 0.74 -9.13
C ALA A 104 0.21 0.16 -10.52
N LYS A 105 -0.83 0.32 -11.34
CA LYS A 105 -0.82 -0.15 -12.72
C LYS A 105 0.27 0.54 -13.54
N ASP A 106 0.37 1.85 -13.40
CA ASP A 106 1.39 2.63 -14.11
C ASP A 106 2.80 2.16 -13.75
N TYR A 107 3.03 1.94 -12.47
CA TYR A 107 4.31 1.43 -11.99
C TYR A 107 4.61 0.04 -12.57
N ALA A 108 3.63 -0.85 -12.57
CA ALA A 108 3.82 -2.21 -13.08
C ALA A 108 4.14 -2.23 -14.57
N VAL A 109 3.50 -1.36 -15.35
CA VAL A 109 3.74 -1.27 -16.80
C VAL A 109 5.17 -0.80 -17.09
N LYS A 110 5.72 0.06 -16.24
CA LYS A 110 7.07 0.59 -16.44
C LYS A 110 8.17 -0.33 -15.92
N LYS A 111 7.79 -1.39 -15.23
CA LYS A 111 8.73 -2.40 -14.78
C LYS A 111 8.90 -3.46 -15.85
#